data_ead4cdc470314553ca128c3744c39ba2
#
_entry.id   ead4cdc470314553ca128c3744c39ba2
#
_cell.length_a   1.000
_cell.length_b   1.000
_cell.length_c   1.000
_cell.angle_alpha   90.00
_cell.angle_beta   90.00
_cell.angle_gamma   90.00
#
_symmetry.space_group_name_H-M   'P 1'
#
loop_
_entity.id
_entity.type
_entity.pdbx_description
1 polymer ?
#
loop_
_entity_poly.entity_id
_entity_poly.type
_entity_poly.pdbx_seq_one_letter_code
_entity_poly.pdbx_strand_id
1 'polypeptide(L)'
;MNKSDLCRWLHERLEQLPAYQFPIDINALPANAVYFLYEKGEIWGHGEGKPRIVRVGTHTGNGNFKSRIREHFLLGEVKINISTARPTDRSIFRKNIGRALLKKKEDEYFDIWDVDMTPSRNRKAYANRRDIEKEISIEQEITEIIRNNFSFRFIKLDDKQERLKLEKQLIGTISGCSLCQPSKDWLGKYSPKEEIRRSGLWLVHHVFCGEEIECEKVDEYIAETLNILE
;
A
#
# COMPACT_ATOMS: atom_id res chain seq x y z
N MET A 1 1.26 18.13 -19.94
CA MET A 1 0.07 18.11 -19.02
C MET A 1 0.53 18.52 -17.62
N ASN A 2 -0.29 19.21 -16.83
CA ASN A 2 0.03 19.42 -15.42
C ASN A 2 -0.19 18.13 -14.59
N LYS A 3 0.28 18.10 -13.33
CA LYS A 3 0.19 16.87 -12.51
C LYS A 3 -1.24 16.42 -12.22
N SER A 4 -2.20 17.32 -12.15
CA SER A 4 -3.62 16.95 -11.96
C SER A 4 -4.21 16.32 -13.21
N ASP A 5 -3.86 16.81 -14.40
CA ASP A 5 -4.28 16.20 -15.67
C ASP A 5 -3.67 14.80 -15.85
N LEU A 6 -2.38 14.65 -15.53
CA LEU A 6 -1.70 13.35 -15.54
C LEU A 6 -2.32 12.36 -14.54
N CYS A 7 -2.67 12.86 -13.34
CA CYS A 7 -3.32 12.04 -12.32
C CYS A 7 -4.71 11.57 -12.77
N ARG A 8 -5.51 12.46 -13.40
CA ARG A 8 -6.80 12.12 -13.99
C ARG A 8 -6.65 11.05 -15.06
N TRP A 9 -5.79 11.31 -16.02
CA TRP A 9 -5.49 10.38 -17.12
C TRP A 9 -5.09 9.00 -16.59
N LEU A 10 -4.20 8.95 -15.61
CA LEU A 10 -3.74 7.71 -14.99
C LEU A 10 -4.88 6.91 -14.34
N HIS A 11 -5.73 7.57 -13.56
CA HIS A 11 -6.89 6.91 -12.94
C HIS A 11 -7.82 6.31 -14.01
N GLU A 12 -8.12 7.06 -15.07
CA GLU A 12 -8.98 6.60 -16.18
C GLU A 12 -8.38 5.38 -16.89
N ARG A 13 -7.06 5.35 -17.09
CA ARG A 13 -6.37 4.21 -17.71
C ARG A 13 -6.37 2.98 -16.82
N LEU A 14 -6.06 3.15 -15.55
CA LEU A 14 -6.02 2.04 -14.60
C LEU A 14 -7.38 1.39 -14.33
N GLU A 15 -8.49 2.10 -14.58
CA GLU A 15 -9.83 1.51 -14.46
C GLU A 15 -10.11 0.41 -15.48
N GLN A 16 -9.39 0.35 -16.58
CA GLN A 16 -9.48 -0.73 -17.56
C GLN A 16 -8.98 -2.06 -17.01
N LEU A 17 -8.08 -2.03 -16.01
CA LEU A 17 -7.55 -3.23 -15.37
C LEU A 17 -8.57 -3.82 -14.37
N PRO A 18 -8.65 -5.14 -14.23
CA PRO A 18 -9.53 -5.78 -13.24
C PRO A 18 -9.12 -5.39 -11.82
N ALA A 19 -10.12 -5.21 -10.96
CA ALA A 19 -9.94 -4.96 -9.55
C ALA A 19 -9.98 -6.28 -8.77
N TYR A 20 -9.03 -6.45 -7.86
CA TYR A 20 -8.91 -7.60 -6.96
C TYR A 20 -9.19 -7.16 -5.54
N GLN A 21 -9.96 -7.95 -4.81
CA GLN A 21 -10.25 -7.72 -3.38
C GLN A 21 -10.27 -9.06 -2.64
N PHE A 22 -10.22 -9.00 -1.32
CA PHE A 22 -10.31 -10.22 -0.50
C PHE A 22 -11.72 -10.87 -0.62
N PRO A 23 -11.79 -12.22 -0.79
CA PRO A 23 -10.71 -13.19 -0.86
C PRO A 23 -9.97 -13.16 -2.21
N ILE A 24 -8.64 -13.32 -2.20
CA ILE A 24 -7.76 -13.19 -3.36
C ILE A 24 -7.29 -14.58 -3.80
N ASP A 25 -7.52 -14.94 -5.05
CA ASP A 25 -6.79 -16.05 -5.68
C ASP A 25 -5.36 -15.60 -6.01
N ILE A 26 -4.43 -15.94 -5.15
CA ILE A 26 -3.03 -15.57 -5.31
C ILE A 26 -2.36 -16.26 -6.51
N ASN A 27 -2.92 -17.37 -6.99
CA ASN A 27 -2.36 -18.12 -8.11
C ASN A 27 -2.64 -17.43 -9.44
N ALA A 28 -3.75 -16.70 -9.53
CA ALA A 28 -4.12 -15.89 -10.70
C ALA A 28 -3.22 -14.65 -10.90
N LEU A 29 -2.40 -14.27 -9.91
CA LEU A 29 -1.55 -13.11 -10.02
C LEU A 29 -0.24 -13.43 -10.76
N PRO A 30 0.36 -12.45 -11.48
CA PRO A 30 1.67 -12.63 -12.14
C PRO A 30 2.82 -12.69 -11.12
N ALA A 31 4.00 -13.05 -11.61
CA ALA A 31 5.21 -13.08 -10.78
C ALA A 31 5.69 -11.67 -10.39
N ASN A 32 5.58 -10.72 -11.32
CA ASN A 32 6.08 -9.36 -11.16
C ASN A 32 5.03 -8.32 -11.56
N ALA A 33 4.92 -7.24 -10.77
CA ALA A 33 3.99 -6.16 -11.07
C ALA A 33 4.32 -4.86 -10.32
N VAL A 34 3.79 -3.76 -10.82
CA VAL A 34 3.49 -2.53 -10.07
C VAL A 34 2.00 -2.59 -9.72
N TYR A 35 1.64 -2.33 -8.46
CA TYR A 35 0.26 -2.43 -7.99
C TYR A 35 -0.23 -1.13 -7.36
N PHE A 36 -1.53 -0.94 -7.42
CA PHE A 36 -2.24 0.24 -6.93
C PHE A 36 -3.30 -0.19 -5.93
N LEU A 37 -3.24 0.32 -4.71
CA LEU A 37 -4.28 0.09 -3.72
C LEU A 37 -5.30 1.22 -3.73
N TYR A 38 -6.54 0.83 -3.59
CA TYR A 38 -7.72 1.69 -3.42
C TYR A 38 -8.34 1.39 -2.07
N GLU A 39 -8.88 2.40 -1.41
CA GLU A 39 -9.53 2.27 -0.11
C GLU A 39 -11.00 2.72 -0.22
N LYS A 40 -11.89 1.94 0.33
CA LYS A 40 -13.33 2.22 0.32
C LYS A 40 -13.62 3.56 0.98
N GLY A 41 -14.39 4.40 0.29
CA GLY A 41 -14.71 5.74 0.77
C GLY A 41 -13.72 6.83 0.35
N GLU A 42 -12.54 6.45 -0.17
CA GLU A 42 -11.58 7.39 -0.72
C GLU A 42 -11.86 7.62 -2.21
N ILE A 43 -12.27 8.84 -2.54
CA ILE A 43 -12.74 9.24 -3.87
C ILE A 43 -11.75 10.19 -4.51
N TRP A 44 -11.50 10.05 -5.80
CA TRP A 44 -10.65 10.95 -6.54
C TRP A 44 -11.30 12.34 -6.71
N GLY A 45 -10.48 13.37 -6.89
CA GLY A 45 -10.96 14.75 -6.96
C GLY A 45 -11.35 15.24 -8.35
N HIS A 46 -11.45 14.34 -9.36
CA HIS A 46 -11.71 14.72 -10.76
C HIS A 46 -13.18 14.53 -11.20
N GLY A 47 -14.09 14.29 -10.27
CA GLY A 47 -15.52 14.08 -10.54
C GLY A 47 -15.90 12.60 -10.66
N GLU A 48 -17.16 12.32 -10.99
CA GLU A 48 -17.71 10.96 -11.26
C GLU A 48 -17.66 9.95 -10.10
N GLY A 49 -17.21 10.34 -8.90
CA GLY A 49 -17.23 9.48 -7.72
C GLY A 49 -16.34 8.23 -7.79
N LYS A 50 -15.32 8.22 -8.65
CA LYS A 50 -14.42 7.10 -8.83
C LYS A 50 -13.46 6.91 -7.65
N PRO A 51 -12.97 5.67 -7.39
CA PRO A 51 -12.05 5.43 -6.29
C PRO A 51 -10.68 6.10 -6.51
N ARG A 52 -10.11 6.62 -5.44
CA ARG A 52 -8.79 7.24 -5.42
C ARG A 52 -7.71 6.20 -5.13
N ILE A 53 -6.58 6.31 -5.83
CA ILE A 53 -5.39 5.53 -5.49
C ILE A 53 -4.85 6.05 -4.15
N VAL A 54 -4.68 5.14 -3.18
CA VAL A 54 -4.15 5.45 -1.86
C VAL A 54 -2.74 4.90 -1.62
N ARG A 55 -2.24 4.07 -2.54
CA ARG A 55 -0.88 3.54 -2.52
C ARG A 55 -0.47 3.01 -3.88
N VAL A 56 0.77 3.25 -4.27
CA VAL A 56 1.48 2.52 -5.32
C VAL A 56 2.57 1.68 -4.67
N GLY A 57 2.87 0.53 -5.22
CA GLY A 57 3.96 -0.29 -4.73
C GLY A 57 4.47 -1.29 -5.76
N THR A 58 5.70 -1.73 -5.52
CA THR A 58 6.33 -2.82 -6.25
C THR A 58 7.24 -3.64 -5.33
N HIS A 59 8.14 -4.41 -5.89
CA HIS A 59 9.09 -5.26 -5.17
C HIS A 59 10.45 -5.26 -5.85
N THR A 60 11.51 -5.46 -5.08
CA THR A 60 12.89 -5.44 -5.57
C THR A 60 13.40 -6.80 -6.07
N GLY A 61 12.83 -7.89 -5.55
CA GLY A 61 13.16 -9.26 -5.98
C GLY A 61 12.40 -9.68 -7.23
N ASN A 62 12.89 -10.69 -7.95
CA ASN A 62 12.14 -11.31 -9.02
C ASN A 62 11.10 -12.29 -8.45
N GLY A 63 9.89 -12.30 -9.01
CA GLY A 63 8.81 -13.21 -8.60
C GLY A 63 8.12 -12.88 -7.27
N ASN A 64 8.37 -11.72 -6.67
CA ASN A 64 7.93 -11.43 -5.31
C ASN A 64 6.56 -10.72 -5.21
N PHE A 65 5.86 -10.47 -6.31
CA PHE A 65 4.56 -9.78 -6.25
C PHE A 65 3.53 -10.55 -5.42
N LYS A 66 3.40 -11.86 -5.68
CA LYS A 66 2.50 -12.74 -4.89
C LYS A 66 2.80 -12.70 -3.40
N SER A 67 4.09 -12.70 -3.03
CA SER A 67 4.52 -12.59 -1.63
C SER A 67 4.12 -11.26 -1.01
N ARG A 68 4.26 -10.15 -1.74
CA ARG A 68 3.86 -8.82 -1.25
C ARG A 68 2.35 -8.73 -0.99
N ILE A 69 1.54 -9.29 -1.89
CA ILE A 69 0.08 -9.33 -1.69
C ILE A 69 -0.27 -10.22 -0.48
N ARG A 70 0.37 -11.40 -0.35
CA ARG A 70 0.20 -12.25 0.85
C ARG A 70 0.52 -11.52 2.14
N GLU A 71 1.62 -10.77 2.19
CA GLU A 71 2.02 -10.00 3.36
C GLU A 71 1.04 -8.85 3.66
N HIS A 72 0.57 -8.13 2.64
CA HIS A 72 -0.36 -7.02 2.83
C HIS A 72 -1.72 -7.47 3.37
N PHE A 73 -2.32 -8.48 2.74
CA PHE A 73 -3.64 -9.00 3.10
C PHE A 73 -3.59 -10.11 4.15
N LEU A 74 -2.38 -10.49 4.60
CA LEU A 74 -2.15 -11.58 5.57
C LEU A 74 -2.86 -12.89 5.12
N LEU A 75 -2.55 -13.34 3.89
CA LEU A 75 -3.09 -14.58 3.34
C LEU A 75 -2.34 -15.77 3.90
N GLY A 76 -2.84 -16.35 4.99
CA GLY A 76 -2.28 -17.48 5.71
C GLY A 76 -2.25 -17.24 7.22
N GLU A 77 -1.99 -18.30 7.96
CA GLU A 77 -1.83 -18.24 9.40
C GLU A 77 -0.44 -17.73 9.79
N VAL A 78 -0.40 -16.80 10.74
CA VAL A 78 0.84 -16.30 11.32
C VAL A 78 0.77 -16.44 12.84
N LYS A 79 1.74 -17.16 13.40
CA LYS A 79 1.87 -17.25 14.86
C LYS A 79 2.72 -16.09 15.36
N ILE A 80 2.11 -15.27 16.23
CA ILE A 80 2.78 -14.18 16.93
C ILE A 80 3.15 -14.68 18.32
N ASN A 81 4.43 -14.58 18.66
CA ASN A 81 4.96 -14.90 19.98
C ASN A 81 6.18 -14.02 20.28
N ILE A 82 6.74 -14.15 21.48
CA ILE A 82 7.85 -13.33 21.96
C ILE A 82 9.09 -13.41 21.06
N SER A 83 9.31 -14.54 20.38
CA SER A 83 10.48 -14.79 19.53
C SER A 83 10.27 -14.42 18.07
N THR A 84 9.05 -14.07 17.65
CA THR A 84 8.73 -13.76 16.25
C THR A 84 8.54 -12.27 16.01
N ALA A 85 8.83 -11.84 14.77
CA ALA A 85 8.39 -10.55 14.27
C ALA A 85 6.88 -10.59 13.96
N ARG A 86 6.22 -9.44 14.04
CA ARG A 86 4.80 -9.30 13.70
C ARG A 86 4.62 -9.24 12.18
N PRO A 87 3.44 -9.56 11.63
CA PRO A 87 3.11 -9.34 10.23
C PRO A 87 3.39 -7.90 9.75
N THR A 88 3.06 -6.91 10.57
CA THR A 88 3.34 -5.49 10.28
C THR A 88 4.81 -5.17 10.13
N ASP A 89 5.72 -5.88 10.78
CA ASP A 89 7.17 -5.66 10.64
C ASP A 89 7.73 -6.12 9.29
N ARG A 90 6.97 -6.94 8.54
CA ARG A 90 7.30 -7.39 7.18
C ARG A 90 6.60 -6.57 6.09
N SER A 91 5.56 -5.83 6.45
CA SER A 91 4.77 -5.02 5.54
C SER A 91 4.66 -3.59 6.04
N ILE A 92 5.46 -2.67 5.47
CA ILE A 92 5.39 -1.25 5.83
C ILE A 92 4.00 -0.65 5.60
N PHE A 93 3.21 -1.19 4.68
CA PHE A 93 1.82 -0.80 4.48
C PHE A 93 0.99 -1.11 5.72
N ARG A 94 1.01 -2.37 6.21
CA ARG A 94 0.34 -2.77 7.45
C ARG A 94 0.86 -1.94 8.64
N LYS A 95 2.18 -1.73 8.70
CA LYS A 95 2.81 -0.94 9.76
C LYS A 95 2.26 0.48 9.82
N ASN A 96 2.09 1.13 8.67
CA ASN A 96 1.56 2.49 8.60
C ASN A 96 0.07 2.56 9.00
N ILE A 97 -0.74 1.56 8.63
CA ILE A 97 -2.14 1.46 9.10
C ILE A 97 -2.18 1.29 10.62
N GLY A 98 -1.38 0.38 11.18
CA GLY A 98 -1.31 0.19 12.63
C GLY A 98 -0.83 1.42 13.39
N ARG A 99 0.15 2.16 12.85
CA ARG A 99 0.59 3.45 13.40
C ARG A 99 -0.56 4.46 13.49
N ALA A 100 -1.30 4.61 12.40
CA ALA A 100 -2.42 5.54 12.35
C ALA A 100 -3.56 5.10 13.28
N LEU A 101 -3.84 3.81 13.35
CA LEU A 101 -4.86 3.23 14.22
C LEU A 101 -4.57 3.49 15.68
N LEU A 102 -3.36 3.19 16.14
CA LEU A 102 -2.95 3.40 17.53
C LEU A 102 -2.91 4.88 17.91
N LYS A 103 -2.45 5.76 17.00
CA LYS A 103 -2.48 7.20 17.22
C LYS A 103 -3.91 7.75 17.27
N LYS A 104 -4.82 7.25 16.43
CA LYS A 104 -6.24 7.61 16.49
C LYS A 104 -6.89 7.23 17.82
N LYS A 105 -6.48 6.10 18.41
CA LYS A 105 -6.96 5.59 19.69
C LYS A 105 -6.22 6.18 20.91
N GLU A 106 -5.20 6.98 20.69
CA GLU A 106 -4.29 7.48 21.74
C GLU A 106 -3.71 6.34 22.60
N ASP A 107 -3.44 5.18 21.96
CA ASP A 107 -2.98 3.97 22.65
C ASP A 107 -1.52 4.10 23.10
N GLU A 108 -1.29 4.00 24.41
CA GLU A 108 0.04 4.09 25.02
C GLU A 108 1.00 2.99 24.57
N TYR A 109 0.50 1.89 24.03
CA TYR A 109 1.32 0.81 23.48
C TYR A 109 2.02 1.18 22.17
N PHE A 110 1.69 2.35 21.61
CA PHE A 110 2.27 2.82 20.34
C PHE A 110 3.80 2.75 20.30
N ASP A 111 4.48 3.17 21.37
CA ASP A 111 5.95 3.23 21.39
C ASP A 111 6.59 1.83 21.32
N ILE A 112 5.94 0.80 21.88
CA ILE A 112 6.36 -0.60 21.75
C ILE A 112 5.99 -1.15 20.38
N TRP A 113 4.80 -0.81 19.90
CA TRP A 113 4.31 -1.22 18.59
C TRP A 113 5.19 -0.69 17.44
N ASP A 114 5.69 0.54 17.53
CA ASP A 114 6.48 1.15 16.46
C ASP A 114 7.89 0.58 16.33
N VAL A 115 8.40 -0.12 17.35
CA VAL A 115 9.68 -0.82 17.27
C VAL A 115 9.61 -1.91 16.18
N ASP A 116 10.64 -1.98 15.32
CA ASP A 116 10.79 -3.08 14.37
C ASP A 116 11.27 -4.36 15.08
N MET A 117 10.46 -5.40 15.11
CA MET A 117 10.79 -6.70 15.72
C MET A 117 11.43 -7.68 14.72
N THR A 118 11.76 -7.27 13.49
CA THR A 118 12.51 -8.10 12.55
C THR A 118 13.91 -8.47 13.09
N PRO A 119 14.70 -7.52 13.66
CA PRO A 119 15.99 -7.87 14.24
C PRO A 119 15.85 -8.66 15.56
N SER A 120 16.59 -9.75 15.68
CA SER A 120 16.61 -10.58 16.92
C SER A 120 17.00 -9.76 18.16
N ARG A 121 17.91 -8.81 18.03
CA ARG A 121 18.31 -7.91 19.12
C ARG A 121 17.12 -7.12 19.70
N ASN A 122 16.23 -6.63 18.87
CA ASN A 122 15.06 -5.88 19.31
C ASN A 122 14.08 -6.79 20.03
N ARG A 123 13.82 -8.00 19.50
CA ARG A 123 12.97 -8.98 20.17
C ARG A 123 13.47 -9.31 21.58
N LYS A 124 14.81 -9.48 21.76
CA LYS A 124 15.42 -9.71 23.07
C LYS A 124 15.31 -8.49 23.98
N ALA A 125 15.63 -7.29 23.48
CA ALA A 125 15.63 -6.06 24.28
C ALA A 125 14.22 -5.66 24.75
N TYR A 126 13.18 -5.96 23.97
CA TYR A 126 11.81 -5.60 24.29
C TYR A 126 10.96 -6.77 24.81
N ALA A 127 11.54 -7.97 25.01
CA ALA A 127 10.79 -9.17 25.41
C ALA A 127 9.84 -8.94 26.60
N ASN A 128 10.32 -8.30 27.65
CA ASN A 128 9.55 -8.04 28.87
C ASN A 128 8.53 -6.86 28.73
N ARG A 129 8.55 -6.15 27.61
CA ARG A 129 7.66 -5.02 27.33
C ARG A 129 6.58 -5.36 26.30
N ARG A 130 6.74 -6.48 25.59
CA ARG A 130 5.77 -6.94 24.60
C ARG A 130 4.57 -7.58 25.27
N ASP A 131 3.39 -7.11 24.92
CA ASP A 131 2.11 -7.72 25.23
C ASP A 131 1.63 -8.49 23.99
N ILE A 132 1.80 -9.78 23.99
CA ILE A 132 1.55 -10.65 22.82
C ILE A 132 0.04 -10.71 22.48
N GLU A 133 -0.84 -10.74 23.50
CA GLU A 133 -2.30 -10.75 23.29
C GLU A 133 -2.76 -9.45 22.66
N LYS A 134 -2.24 -8.32 23.13
CA LYS A 134 -2.50 -7.00 22.55
C LYS A 134 -1.96 -6.91 21.11
N GLU A 135 -0.75 -7.40 20.85
CA GLU A 135 -0.18 -7.43 19.49
C GLU A 135 -1.05 -8.27 18.54
N ILE A 136 -1.55 -9.42 18.97
CA ILE A 136 -2.48 -10.26 18.20
C ILE A 136 -3.76 -9.49 17.88
N SER A 137 -4.36 -8.84 18.88
CA SER A 137 -5.57 -8.05 18.70
C SER A 137 -5.39 -6.91 17.70
N ILE A 138 -4.28 -6.17 17.80
CA ILE A 138 -3.97 -5.09 16.86
C ILE A 138 -3.77 -5.62 15.43
N GLU A 139 -3.06 -6.74 15.27
CA GLU A 139 -2.85 -7.36 13.96
C GLU A 139 -4.15 -7.88 13.33
N GLN A 140 -5.08 -8.39 14.15
CA GLN A 140 -6.42 -8.77 13.69
C GLN A 140 -7.20 -7.56 13.18
N GLU A 141 -7.24 -6.47 13.95
CA GLU A 141 -7.92 -5.24 13.55
C GLU A 141 -7.34 -4.65 12.25
N ILE A 142 -6.02 -4.61 12.13
CA ILE A 142 -5.36 -4.18 10.87
C ILE A 142 -5.77 -5.09 9.70
N THR A 143 -5.84 -6.39 9.94
CA THR A 143 -6.22 -7.36 8.91
C THR A 143 -7.66 -7.16 8.45
N GLU A 144 -8.58 -6.93 9.39
CA GLU A 144 -9.98 -6.63 9.09
C GLU A 144 -10.12 -5.33 8.30
N ILE A 145 -9.41 -4.26 8.71
CA ILE A 145 -9.38 -2.99 7.99
C ILE A 145 -8.94 -3.22 6.54
N ILE A 146 -7.84 -3.95 6.33
CA ILE A 146 -7.30 -4.16 4.99
C ILE A 146 -8.22 -5.03 4.14
N ARG A 147 -8.69 -6.17 4.67
CA ARG A 147 -9.52 -7.11 3.91
C ARG A 147 -10.88 -6.55 3.53
N ASN A 148 -11.48 -5.73 4.40
CA ASN A 148 -12.82 -5.18 4.20
C ASN A 148 -12.85 -3.89 3.39
N ASN A 149 -11.73 -3.14 3.37
CA ASN A 149 -11.74 -1.79 2.79
C ASN A 149 -10.80 -1.62 1.61
N PHE A 150 -9.87 -2.55 1.37
CA PHE A 150 -8.90 -2.36 0.28
C PHE A 150 -9.13 -3.31 -0.89
N SER A 151 -9.00 -2.75 -2.08
CA SER A 151 -8.85 -3.47 -3.34
C SER A 151 -7.57 -3.04 -4.02
N PHE A 152 -7.14 -3.80 -5.04
CA PHE A 152 -5.97 -3.42 -5.82
C PHE A 152 -6.15 -3.75 -7.31
N ARG A 153 -5.38 -3.03 -8.13
CA ARG A 153 -5.14 -3.31 -9.53
C ARG A 153 -3.64 -3.43 -9.73
N PHE A 154 -3.19 -4.01 -10.82
CA PHE A 154 -1.76 -4.10 -11.10
C PHE A 154 -1.47 -3.97 -12.59
N ILE A 155 -0.25 -3.52 -12.89
CA ILE A 155 0.38 -3.60 -14.21
C ILE A 155 1.46 -4.67 -14.12
N LYS A 156 1.36 -5.72 -14.93
CA LYS A 156 2.43 -6.72 -15.05
C LYS A 156 3.65 -6.07 -15.71
N LEU A 157 4.79 -6.19 -15.07
CA LEU A 157 6.05 -5.64 -15.60
C LEU A 157 7.21 -6.47 -15.06
N ASP A 158 7.90 -7.19 -15.93
CA ASP A 158 8.93 -8.15 -15.51
C ASP A 158 10.29 -7.49 -15.29
N ASP A 159 10.63 -6.42 -16.01
CA ASP A 159 11.88 -5.71 -15.79
C ASP A 159 11.90 -4.96 -14.45
N LYS A 160 12.92 -5.22 -13.65
CA LYS A 160 13.06 -4.63 -12.31
C LYS A 160 13.31 -3.13 -12.35
N GLN A 161 14.13 -2.66 -13.28
CA GLN A 161 14.52 -1.24 -13.34
C GLN A 161 13.32 -0.41 -13.81
N GLU A 162 12.61 -0.90 -14.81
CA GLU A 162 11.38 -0.28 -15.29
C GLU A 162 10.30 -0.25 -14.21
N ARG A 163 10.12 -1.34 -13.41
CA ARG A 163 9.18 -1.35 -12.28
C ARG A 163 9.50 -0.28 -11.25
N LEU A 164 10.76 -0.15 -10.86
CA LEU A 164 11.18 0.83 -9.84
C LEU A 164 11.06 2.26 -10.36
N LYS A 165 11.40 2.48 -11.65
CA LYS A 165 11.22 3.76 -12.32
C LYS A 165 9.75 4.14 -12.39
N LEU A 166 8.91 3.23 -12.86
CA LEU A 166 7.48 3.44 -12.99
C LEU A 166 6.82 3.71 -11.62
N GLU A 167 7.14 2.93 -10.59
CA GLU A 167 6.63 3.17 -9.22
C GLU A 167 6.93 4.60 -8.77
N LYS A 168 8.17 5.06 -8.93
CA LYS A 168 8.59 6.40 -8.52
C LYS A 168 7.84 7.50 -9.27
N GLN A 169 7.72 7.37 -10.61
CA GLN A 169 7.00 8.32 -11.45
C GLN A 169 5.51 8.39 -11.09
N LEU A 170 4.87 7.24 -10.88
CA LEU A 170 3.47 7.13 -10.48
C LEU A 170 3.21 7.78 -9.12
N ILE A 171 4.05 7.51 -8.12
CA ILE A 171 3.94 8.12 -6.78
C ILE A 171 4.07 9.64 -6.89
N GLY A 172 5.06 10.14 -7.63
CA GLY A 172 5.28 11.57 -7.83
C GLY A 172 4.11 12.27 -8.52
N THR A 173 3.51 11.61 -9.51
CA THR A 173 2.32 12.13 -10.23
C THR A 173 1.11 12.21 -9.31
N ILE A 174 0.78 11.11 -8.63
CA ILE A 174 -0.43 11.02 -7.78
C ILE A 174 -0.32 11.95 -6.57
N SER A 175 0.83 11.93 -5.87
CA SER A 175 1.05 12.79 -4.70
C SER A 175 1.09 14.28 -5.03
N GLY A 176 1.44 14.63 -6.27
CA GLY A 176 1.45 16.02 -6.76
C GLY A 176 0.11 16.54 -7.24
N CYS A 177 -0.93 15.71 -7.26
CA CYS A 177 -2.27 16.12 -7.66
C CYS A 177 -2.94 16.96 -6.56
N SER A 178 -3.33 18.19 -6.89
CA SER A 178 -4.01 19.08 -5.95
C SER A 178 -5.48 18.74 -5.71
N LEU A 179 -6.09 17.91 -6.57
CA LEU A 179 -7.50 17.57 -6.52
C LEU A 179 -7.78 16.27 -5.74
N CYS A 180 -6.88 15.29 -5.81
CA CYS A 180 -7.04 13.98 -5.16
C CYS A 180 -6.66 14.03 -3.66
N GLN A 181 -7.43 14.80 -2.88
CA GLN A 181 -7.21 14.92 -1.44
C GLN A 181 -7.88 13.78 -0.65
N PRO A 182 -7.32 13.37 0.51
CA PRO A 182 -7.93 12.36 1.36
C PRO A 182 -9.25 12.86 1.97
N SER A 183 -10.19 11.94 2.16
CA SER A 183 -11.47 12.23 2.82
C SER A 183 -11.27 12.75 4.25
N LYS A 184 -12.33 13.35 4.84
CA LYS A 184 -12.25 13.88 6.20
C LYS A 184 -11.98 12.79 7.24
N ASP A 185 -12.50 11.59 6.99
CA ASP A 185 -12.45 10.45 7.92
C ASP A 185 -11.33 9.47 7.62
N TRP A 186 -10.46 9.79 6.64
CA TRP A 186 -9.35 8.93 6.28
C TRP A 186 -8.42 8.64 7.47
N LEU A 187 -8.21 7.36 7.76
CA LEU A 187 -7.39 6.91 8.88
C LEU A 187 -5.95 7.45 8.80
N GLY A 188 -5.40 7.62 7.59
CA GLY A 188 -4.04 8.13 7.38
C GLY A 188 -3.78 9.53 7.92
N LYS A 189 -4.82 10.31 8.25
CA LYS A 189 -4.68 11.62 8.91
C LYS A 189 -4.11 11.52 10.32
N TYR A 190 -4.25 10.38 10.96
CA TYR A 190 -3.69 10.08 12.28
C TYR A 190 -2.28 9.49 12.21
N SER A 191 -1.71 9.31 11.00
CA SER A 191 -0.36 8.79 10.86
C SER A 191 0.67 9.70 11.53
N PRO A 192 1.67 9.17 12.27
CA PRO A 192 2.78 9.97 12.76
C PRO A 192 3.71 10.44 11.63
N LYS A 193 3.59 9.86 10.42
CA LYS A 193 4.39 10.22 9.24
C LYS A 193 3.72 11.38 8.50
N GLU A 194 4.43 12.52 8.42
CA GLU A 194 3.94 13.72 7.75
C GLU A 194 3.68 13.48 6.27
N GLU A 195 4.55 12.70 5.63
CA GLU A 195 4.44 12.35 4.20
C GLU A 195 3.10 11.69 3.89
N ILE A 196 2.63 10.79 4.75
CA ILE A 196 1.33 10.13 4.60
C ILE A 196 0.20 11.15 4.72
N ARG A 197 0.22 11.97 5.78
CA ARG A 197 -0.84 12.97 6.02
C ARG A 197 -0.94 13.99 4.89
N ARG A 198 0.21 14.44 4.36
CA ARG A 198 0.24 15.48 3.31
C ARG A 198 -0.08 14.94 1.92
N SER A 199 0.41 13.74 1.59
CA SER A 199 0.20 13.17 0.26
C SER A 199 -1.16 12.50 0.10
N GLY A 200 -1.83 12.11 1.19
CA GLY A 200 -3.01 11.28 1.16
C GLY A 200 -2.72 9.83 0.71
N LEU A 201 -1.45 9.42 0.70
CA LEU A 201 -1.02 8.08 0.29
C LEU A 201 -0.43 7.33 1.48
N TRP A 202 -0.69 6.02 1.58
CA TRP A 202 -0.02 5.13 2.53
C TRP A 202 1.45 4.88 2.18
N LEU A 203 2.20 5.99 1.91
CA LEU A 203 3.59 6.00 1.45
C LEU A 203 4.39 7.10 2.14
N VAL A 204 5.68 6.82 2.34
CA VAL A 204 6.67 7.78 2.88
C VAL A 204 7.68 8.17 1.80
N HIS A 205 8.09 7.21 0.95
CA HIS A 205 9.10 7.43 -0.07
C HIS A 205 8.49 7.88 -1.40
N HIS A 206 9.27 8.67 -2.16
CA HIS A 206 8.95 9.17 -3.49
C HIS A 206 7.74 10.11 -3.59
N VAL A 207 7.08 10.44 -2.48
CA VAL A 207 6.01 11.44 -2.49
C VAL A 207 6.57 12.81 -2.89
N PHE A 208 5.82 13.51 -3.73
CA PHE A 208 6.19 14.82 -4.29
C PHE A 208 7.51 14.83 -5.11
N CYS A 209 8.01 13.69 -5.57
CA CYS A 209 9.15 13.68 -6.49
C CYS A 209 8.75 14.33 -7.83
N GLY A 210 9.74 14.93 -8.50
CA GLY A 210 9.51 15.71 -9.72
C GLY A 210 9.38 14.89 -11.00
N GLU A 211 9.61 13.57 -10.95
CA GLU A 211 9.58 12.72 -12.15
C GLU A 211 8.15 12.56 -12.66
N GLU A 212 7.99 12.68 -13.97
CA GLU A 212 6.70 12.53 -14.66
C GLU A 212 6.60 11.16 -15.32
N ILE A 213 5.37 10.67 -15.45
CA ILE A 213 5.07 9.43 -16.17
C ILE A 213 5.21 9.63 -17.68
N GLU A 214 5.66 8.58 -18.35
CA GLU A 214 5.64 8.46 -19.80
C GLU A 214 4.33 7.78 -20.21
N CYS A 215 3.32 8.58 -20.59
CA CYS A 215 1.96 8.10 -20.84
C CYS A 215 1.91 6.94 -21.85
N GLU A 216 2.65 7.04 -22.96
CA GLU A 216 2.69 6.01 -24.00
C GLU A 216 3.18 4.67 -23.46
N LYS A 217 4.21 4.67 -22.62
CA LYS A 217 4.70 3.43 -21.98
C LYS A 217 3.70 2.85 -20.98
N VAL A 218 2.99 3.70 -20.24
CA VAL A 218 1.95 3.22 -19.33
C VAL A 218 0.82 2.56 -20.10
N ASP A 219 0.39 3.15 -21.23
CA ASP A 219 -0.61 2.54 -22.13
C ASP A 219 -0.15 1.19 -22.68
N GLU A 220 1.12 1.08 -23.12
CA GLU A 220 1.72 -0.18 -23.56
C GLU A 220 1.68 -1.25 -22.47
N TYR A 221 2.11 -0.92 -21.24
CA TYR A 221 2.12 -1.86 -20.13
C TYR A 221 0.70 -2.30 -19.71
N ILE A 222 -0.28 -1.40 -19.79
CA ILE A 222 -1.69 -1.74 -19.52
C ILE A 222 -2.21 -2.70 -20.60
N ALA A 223 -1.96 -2.42 -21.88
CA ALA A 223 -2.37 -3.28 -22.98
C ALA A 223 -1.75 -4.68 -22.88
N GLU A 224 -0.44 -4.77 -22.60
CA GLU A 224 0.23 -6.05 -22.37
C GLU A 224 -0.35 -6.81 -21.17
N THR A 225 -0.73 -6.09 -20.11
CA THR A 225 -1.34 -6.70 -18.92
C THR A 225 -2.72 -7.28 -19.25
N LEU A 226 -3.56 -6.56 -19.98
CA LEU A 226 -4.89 -7.01 -20.38
C LEU A 226 -4.81 -8.25 -21.27
N ASN A 227 -3.91 -8.27 -22.26
CA ASN A 227 -3.71 -9.42 -23.15
C ASN A 227 -3.34 -10.73 -22.44
N ILE A 228 -2.80 -10.65 -21.22
CA ILE A 228 -2.41 -11.83 -20.43
C ILE A 228 -3.54 -12.28 -19.51
N LEU A 229 -4.47 -11.39 -19.22
CA LEU A 229 -5.59 -11.66 -18.32
C LEU A 229 -6.82 -12.20 -19.08
N GLU A 230 -6.85 -12.09 -20.41
CA GLU A 230 -7.79 -12.76 -21.31
C GLU A 230 -7.45 -14.25 -21.47
#